data_3025d2bf16c61b43bb60cd6f50b01564
#
_entry.id   3025d2bf16c61b43bb60cd6f50b01564
#
_cell.length_a   1.000
_cell.length_b   1.000
_cell.length_c   1.000
_cell.angle_alpha   90.00
_cell.angle_beta   90.00
_cell.angle_gamma   90.00
#
_symmetry.space_group_name_H-M   'P 1'
#
loop_
_entity.id
_entity.type
_entity.pdbx_description
1 polymer ?
#
loop_
_entity_poly.entity_id
_entity_poly.type
_entity_poly.pdbx_seq_one_letter_code
_entity_poly.pdbx_strand_id
1 'polypeptide(L)'
;MLPKFRLQLEPGSVTSVYLRIINTNTFRLPVSLWSPDSYIEKVSVDEVVRGALLGSLLAILAYNLFVAVSVRERSNIYYVLYLVSAAVFIATEQVHGIQLLDSRPAIFNKEYLHFQIIMTWFWGLLMARALLETRTRSMDLDRVIKMCISSVLLTFVLSLFLPYHVAMEWIVIG
;
A
#
# COMPACT_ATOMS: atom_id res chain seq x y z
N MET A 1 -8.72 -6.84 7.29
CA MET A 1 -8.58 -8.01 8.18
C MET A 1 -9.85 -8.82 8.08
N LEU A 2 -9.76 -10.14 7.92
CA LEU A 2 -10.94 -11.01 7.95
C LEU A 2 -11.45 -11.10 9.39
N PRO A 3 -12.76 -11.04 9.62
CA PRO A 3 -13.33 -11.20 10.95
C PRO A 3 -12.95 -12.58 11.49
N LYS A 4 -12.60 -12.64 12.78
CA LYS A 4 -12.17 -13.85 13.47
C LYS A 4 -13.23 -14.21 14.48
N PHE A 5 -13.68 -15.46 14.46
CA PHE A 5 -14.67 -15.98 15.40
C PHE A 5 -14.08 -17.19 16.10
N ARG A 6 -14.16 -17.21 17.45
CA ARG A 6 -13.87 -18.42 18.22
C ARG A 6 -15.06 -19.34 18.14
N LEU A 7 -14.83 -20.55 17.68
CA LEU A 7 -15.83 -21.62 17.67
C LEU A 7 -15.47 -22.60 18.80
N GLN A 8 -16.42 -22.86 19.68
CA GLN A 8 -16.33 -23.97 20.64
C GLN A 8 -17.03 -25.17 19.99
N LEU A 9 -16.25 -26.15 19.59
CA LEU A 9 -16.75 -27.36 18.96
C LEU A 9 -16.64 -28.51 19.96
N GLU A 10 -17.75 -29.22 20.19
CA GLU A 10 -17.75 -30.43 21.00
C GLU A 10 -17.25 -31.62 20.16
N PRO A 11 -16.41 -32.50 20.72
CA PRO A 11 -15.93 -33.66 20.00
C PRO A 11 -17.08 -34.56 19.54
N GLY A 12 -17.10 -34.91 18.25
CA GLY A 12 -18.10 -35.78 17.66
C GLY A 12 -19.45 -35.11 17.31
N SER A 13 -19.58 -33.79 17.51
CA SER A 13 -20.78 -33.05 17.14
C SER A 13 -20.66 -32.44 15.73
N VAL A 14 -21.80 -32.35 15.01
CA VAL A 14 -21.91 -31.62 13.74
C VAL A 14 -22.46 -30.25 14.04
N THR A 15 -21.64 -29.21 13.82
CA THR A 15 -22.01 -27.82 14.06
C THR A 15 -22.11 -27.07 12.75
N SER A 16 -23.27 -26.45 12.45
CA SER A 16 -23.47 -25.60 11.28
C SER A 16 -23.25 -24.14 11.64
N VAL A 17 -22.33 -23.47 10.98
CA VAL A 17 -22.03 -22.05 11.19
C VAL A 17 -22.53 -21.24 9.99
N TYR A 18 -23.43 -20.27 10.22
CA TYR A 18 -23.97 -19.40 9.19
C TYR A 18 -23.24 -18.05 9.23
N LEU A 19 -22.65 -17.66 8.09
CA LEU A 19 -21.99 -16.36 7.94
C LEU A 19 -22.83 -15.49 7.01
N ARG A 20 -23.35 -14.37 7.55
CA ARG A 20 -23.98 -13.34 6.73
C ARG A 20 -22.94 -12.27 6.38
N ILE A 21 -22.70 -12.09 5.09
CA ILE A 21 -21.72 -11.14 4.57
C ILE A 21 -22.46 -10.11 3.72
N ILE A 22 -22.24 -8.83 4.02
CA ILE A 22 -22.75 -7.70 3.24
C ILE A 22 -21.54 -6.95 2.71
N ASN A 23 -21.33 -6.97 1.41
CA ASN A 23 -20.25 -6.25 0.75
C ASN A 23 -20.74 -5.64 -0.56
N THR A 24 -20.27 -4.45 -0.89
CA THR A 24 -20.62 -3.71 -2.11
C THR A 24 -19.59 -3.84 -3.22
N ASN A 25 -18.44 -4.47 -2.95
CA ASN A 25 -17.32 -4.59 -3.91
C ASN A 25 -17.01 -6.06 -4.24
N THR A 26 -16.10 -6.27 -5.20
CA THR A 26 -15.59 -7.61 -5.57
C THR A 26 -15.13 -8.38 -4.34
N PHE A 27 -15.69 -9.58 -4.16
CA PHE A 27 -15.58 -10.31 -2.93
C PHE A 27 -14.81 -11.62 -3.11
N ARG A 28 -13.70 -11.77 -2.39
CA ARG A 28 -13.03 -13.05 -2.16
C ARG A 28 -13.09 -13.35 -0.68
N LEU A 29 -13.78 -14.42 -0.30
CA LEU A 29 -13.86 -14.88 1.08
C LEU A 29 -12.93 -16.08 1.29
N PRO A 30 -11.68 -15.89 1.70
CA PRO A 30 -10.86 -17.00 2.16
C PRO A 30 -11.33 -17.40 3.56
N VAL A 31 -12.12 -18.47 3.66
CA VAL A 31 -12.49 -19.09 4.94
C VAL A 31 -11.46 -20.15 5.25
N SER A 32 -10.86 -20.08 6.43
CA SER A 32 -9.94 -21.09 6.94
C SER A 32 -10.22 -21.39 8.40
N LEU A 33 -10.21 -22.66 8.76
CA LEU A 33 -10.34 -23.13 10.12
C LEU A 33 -8.94 -23.47 10.65
N TRP A 34 -8.60 -22.94 11.82
CA TRP A 34 -7.29 -23.11 12.43
C TRP A 34 -7.45 -23.64 13.86
N SER A 35 -6.56 -24.53 14.28
CA SER A 35 -6.40 -24.80 15.71
C SER A 35 -5.82 -23.57 16.41
N PRO A 36 -6.08 -23.34 17.71
CA PRO A 36 -5.54 -22.18 18.42
C PRO A 36 -4.01 -22.07 18.30
N ASP A 37 -3.29 -23.17 18.42
CA ASP A 37 -1.83 -23.19 18.36
C ASP A 37 -1.29 -22.89 16.96
N SER A 38 -1.84 -23.53 15.93
CA SER A 38 -1.45 -23.27 14.53
C SER A 38 -1.80 -21.84 14.10
N TYR A 39 -2.86 -21.25 14.67
CA TYR A 39 -3.21 -19.88 14.41
C TYR A 39 -2.20 -18.88 15.01
N ILE A 40 -1.77 -19.13 16.28
CA ILE A 40 -0.77 -18.31 16.96
C ILE A 40 0.56 -18.37 16.19
N GLU A 41 0.98 -19.57 15.81
CA GLU A 41 2.21 -19.75 15.02
C GLU A 41 2.17 -18.98 13.70
N LYS A 42 1.08 -19.11 12.93
CA LYS A 42 0.91 -18.37 11.67
C LYS A 42 0.94 -16.87 11.87
N VAL A 43 0.22 -16.34 12.87
CA VAL A 43 0.20 -14.90 13.16
C VAL A 43 1.59 -14.41 13.54
N SER A 44 2.32 -15.16 14.35
CA SER A 44 3.68 -14.81 14.76
C SER A 44 4.63 -14.73 13.55
N VAL A 45 4.59 -15.71 12.65
CA VAL A 45 5.40 -15.70 11.42
C VAL A 45 5.02 -14.52 10.52
N ASP A 46 3.73 -14.27 10.32
CA ASP A 46 3.25 -13.14 9.51
C ASP A 46 3.70 -11.79 10.10
N GLU A 47 3.68 -11.64 11.42
CA GLU A 47 4.14 -10.42 12.10
C GLU A 47 5.65 -10.23 11.98
N VAL A 48 6.44 -11.29 12.11
CA VAL A 48 7.90 -11.24 11.93
C VAL A 48 8.25 -10.84 10.50
N VAL A 49 7.61 -11.46 9.50
CA VAL A 49 7.84 -11.12 8.08
C VAL A 49 7.47 -9.66 7.80
N ARG A 50 6.33 -9.19 8.30
CA ARG A 50 5.91 -7.79 8.14
C ARG A 50 6.87 -6.81 8.83
N GLY A 51 7.29 -7.15 10.04
CA GLY A 51 8.28 -6.36 10.78
C GLY A 51 9.62 -6.28 10.06
N ALA A 52 10.09 -7.40 9.51
CA ALA A 52 11.32 -7.45 8.72
C ALA A 52 11.23 -6.60 7.44
N LEU A 53 10.10 -6.68 6.71
CA LEU A 53 9.86 -5.86 5.52
C LEU A 53 9.84 -4.37 5.86
N LEU A 54 9.12 -3.97 6.90
CA LEU A 54 9.07 -2.58 7.31
C LEU A 54 10.43 -2.08 7.82
N GLY A 55 11.11 -2.89 8.61
CA GLY A 55 12.45 -2.58 9.12
C GLY A 55 13.48 -2.40 8.01
N SER A 56 13.49 -3.31 7.01
CA SER A 56 14.37 -3.18 5.84
C SER A 56 14.07 -1.92 5.02
N LEU A 57 12.79 -1.60 4.82
CA LEU A 57 12.38 -0.39 4.11
C LEU A 57 12.83 0.88 4.85
N LEU A 58 12.69 0.92 6.17
CA LEU A 58 13.16 2.04 6.98
C LEU A 58 14.69 2.18 6.95
N ALA A 59 15.42 1.07 6.98
CA ALA A 59 16.87 1.09 6.85
C ALA A 59 17.32 1.63 5.48
N ILE A 60 16.66 1.19 4.39
CA ILE A 60 16.91 1.69 3.04
C ILE A 60 16.57 3.20 2.96
N LEU A 61 15.45 3.62 3.55
CA LEU A 61 15.04 5.01 3.59
C LEU A 61 16.08 5.87 4.34
N ALA A 62 16.53 5.44 5.51
CA ALA A 62 17.55 6.16 6.29
C ALA A 62 18.88 6.31 5.53
N TYR A 63 19.34 5.23 4.89
CA TYR A 63 20.53 5.25 4.06
C TYR A 63 20.38 6.24 2.88
N ASN A 64 19.28 6.18 2.15
CA ASN A 64 19.06 7.06 1.00
C ASN A 64 18.83 8.51 1.39
N LEU A 65 18.25 8.77 2.57
CA LEU A 65 18.16 10.12 3.12
C LEU A 65 19.55 10.69 3.40
N PHE A 66 20.45 9.89 3.99
CA PHE A 66 21.83 10.29 4.20
C PHE A 66 22.54 10.61 2.88
N VAL A 67 22.37 9.76 1.86
CA VAL A 67 22.92 9.97 0.52
C VAL A 67 22.36 11.26 -0.12
N ALA A 68 21.06 11.48 -0.04
CA ALA A 68 20.40 12.65 -0.61
C ALA A 68 20.90 13.97 0.01
N VAL A 69 21.14 13.98 1.34
CA VAL A 69 21.69 15.14 2.05
C VAL A 69 23.15 15.37 1.67
N SER A 70 23.93 14.29 1.49
CA SER A 70 25.37 14.35 1.21
C SER A 70 25.66 14.75 -0.24
N VAL A 71 24.98 14.12 -1.19
CA VAL A 71 25.24 14.31 -2.63
C VAL A 71 24.43 15.47 -3.22
N ARG A 72 23.28 15.80 -2.62
CA ARG A 72 22.36 16.88 -3.04
C ARG A 72 21.92 16.81 -4.50
N GLU A 73 21.88 15.62 -5.07
CA GLU A 73 21.43 15.39 -6.42
C GLU A 73 19.90 15.25 -6.48
N ARG A 74 19.26 15.84 -7.50
CA ARG A 74 17.80 15.84 -7.62
C ARG A 74 17.20 14.43 -7.74
N SER A 75 17.89 13.50 -8.39
CA SER A 75 17.50 12.10 -8.51
C SER A 75 17.35 11.44 -7.14
N ASN A 76 18.30 11.68 -6.23
CA ASN A 76 18.28 11.14 -4.87
C ASN A 76 17.13 11.70 -4.03
N ILE A 77 16.77 12.97 -4.23
CA ILE A 77 15.62 13.58 -3.55
C ILE A 77 14.31 12.92 -3.99
N TYR A 78 14.11 12.74 -5.30
CA TYR A 78 12.92 12.06 -5.83
C TYR A 78 12.85 10.60 -5.37
N TYR A 79 13.99 9.93 -5.27
CA TYR A 79 14.05 8.57 -4.76
C TYR A 79 13.64 8.48 -3.28
N VAL A 80 14.10 9.39 -2.44
CA VAL A 80 13.68 9.47 -1.02
C VAL A 80 12.16 9.72 -0.92
N LEU A 81 11.61 10.64 -1.71
CA LEU A 81 10.18 10.93 -1.72
C LEU A 81 9.35 9.72 -2.19
N TYR A 82 9.84 8.98 -3.18
CA TYR A 82 9.26 7.71 -3.59
C TYR A 82 9.26 6.69 -2.45
N LEU A 83 10.40 6.50 -1.77
CA LEU A 83 10.53 5.56 -0.64
C LEU A 83 9.62 5.94 0.53
N VAL A 84 9.50 7.24 0.86
CA VAL A 84 8.57 7.72 1.89
C VAL A 84 7.13 7.40 1.52
N SER A 85 6.73 7.68 0.26
CA SER A 85 5.37 7.39 -0.20
C SER A 85 5.07 5.89 -0.17
N ALA A 86 6.03 5.05 -0.59
CA ALA A 86 5.91 3.59 -0.54
C ALA A 86 5.85 3.07 0.91
N ALA A 87 6.64 3.65 1.83
CA ALA A 87 6.61 3.29 3.24
C ALA A 87 5.25 3.61 3.88
N VAL A 88 4.69 4.78 3.60
CA VAL A 88 3.36 5.17 4.07
C VAL A 88 2.29 4.23 3.52
N PHE A 89 2.34 3.88 2.24
CA PHE A 89 1.43 2.93 1.61
C PHE A 89 1.48 1.55 2.29
N ILE A 90 2.69 0.98 2.45
CA ILE A 90 2.89 -0.32 3.10
C ILE A 90 2.45 -0.26 4.57
N ALA A 91 2.77 0.82 5.29
CA ALA A 91 2.33 1.00 6.67
C ALA A 91 0.81 1.06 6.78
N THR A 92 0.12 1.73 5.84
CA THR A 92 -1.34 1.78 5.80
C THR A 92 -1.94 0.40 5.63
N GLU A 93 -1.42 -0.42 4.71
CA GLU A 93 -1.87 -1.80 4.52
C GLU A 93 -1.65 -2.67 5.77
N GLN A 94 -0.55 -2.46 6.48
CA GLN A 94 -0.24 -3.22 7.70
C GLN A 94 -1.08 -2.77 8.90
N VAL A 95 -1.28 -1.46 9.11
CA VAL A 95 -2.05 -0.89 10.23
C VAL A 95 -3.52 -1.32 10.17
N HIS A 96 -4.09 -1.55 8.99
CA HIS A 96 -5.43 -2.13 8.87
C HIS A 96 -5.54 -3.54 9.48
N GLY A 97 -4.43 -4.21 9.68
CA GLY A 97 -4.37 -5.48 10.41
C GLY A 97 -4.46 -5.35 11.94
N ILE A 98 -4.19 -4.18 12.50
CA ILE A 98 -4.12 -3.95 13.95
C ILE A 98 -5.32 -3.09 14.36
N GLN A 99 -6.39 -3.71 14.84
CA GLN A 99 -7.61 -3.03 15.33
C GLN A 99 -7.43 -2.26 16.66
N LEU A 100 -6.22 -2.19 17.19
CA LEU A 100 -5.92 -1.69 18.54
C LEU A 100 -5.84 -0.17 18.69
N LEU A 101 -5.80 0.60 17.59
CA LEU A 101 -5.65 2.06 17.65
C LEU A 101 -6.92 2.74 17.13
N ASP A 102 -7.81 3.07 18.06
CA ASP A 102 -9.06 3.82 17.81
C ASP A 102 -8.81 5.27 17.36
N SER A 103 -7.59 5.78 17.58
CA SER A 103 -7.15 7.14 17.21
C SER A 103 -6.06 7.13 16.13
N ARG A 104 -6.38 6.62 14.93
CA ARG A 104 -5.42 6.61 13.81
C ARG A 104 -5.32 7.99 13.17
N PRO A 105 -4.12 8.45 12.80
CA PRO A 105 -4.01 9.60 11.92
C PRO A 105 -4.78 9.35 10.62
N ALA A 106 -5.50 10.35 10.13
CA ALA A 106 -6.35 10.25 8.93
C ALA A 106 -5.60 9.68 7.72
N ILE A 107 -4.30 9.94 7.60
CA ILE A 107 -3.44 9.47 6.50
C ILE A 107 -3.42 7.92 6.37
N PHE A 108 -3.72 7.18 7.44
CA PHE A 108 -3.80 5.72 7.42
C PHE A 108 -5.22 5.18 7.20
N ASN A 109 -6.18 6.03 6.86
CA ASN A 109 -7.51 5.58 6.51
C ASN A 109 -7.53 5.01 5.08
N LYS A 110 -8.34 3.97 4.86
CA LYS A 110 -8.53 3.37 3.52
C LYS A 110 -9.00 4.36 2.47
N GLU A 111 -9.71 5.40 2.88
CA GLU A 111 -10.20 6.46 2.01
C GLU A 111 -9.06 7.23 1.31
N TYR A 112 -7.88 7.28 1.94
CA TYR A 112 -6.70 7.94 1.36
C TYR A 112 -5.75 6.98 0.62
N LEU A 113 -6.07 5.68 0.55
CA LEU A 113 -5.23 4.69 -0.10
C LEU A 113 -4.95 5.02 -1.58
N HIS A 114 -5.98 5.47 -2.31
CA HIS A 114 -5.84 5.89 -3.70
C HIS A 114 -4.87 7.07 -3.86
N PHE A 115 -4.89 8.05 -2.95
CA PHE A 115 -3.95 9.18 -2.96
C PHE A 115 -2.51 8.71 -2.72
N GLN A 116 -2.30 7.74 -1.82
CA GLN A 116 -0.99 7.18 -1.54
C GLN A 116 -0.42 6.43 -2.75
N ILE A 117 -1.25 5.67 -3.46
CA ILE A 117 -0.89 4.99 -4.72
C ILE A 117 -0.49 6.02 -5.77
N ILE A 118 -1.31 7.03 -6.01
CA ILE A 118 -1.04 8.11 -6.98
C ILE A 118 0.28 8.83 -6.64
N MET A 119 0.52 9.18 -5.37
CA MET A 119 1.76 9.81 -4.93
C MET A 119 2.99 8.94 -5.15
N THR A 120 2.87 7.64 -4.90
CA THR A 120 3.97 6.69 -5.14
C THR A 120 4.32 6.62 -6.63
N TRP A 121 3.33 6.52 -7.52
CA TRP A 121 3.54 6.56 -8.97
C TRP A 121 4.14 7.89 -9.45
N PHE A 122 3.66 9.00 -8.92
CA PHE A 122 4.14 10.34 -9.28
C PHE A 122 5.63 10.50 -8.96
N TRP A 123 6.05 10.19 -7.73
CA TRP A 123 7.46 10.30 -7.34
C TRP A 123 8.33 9.27 -8.06
N GLY A 124 7.81 8.05 -8.32
CA GLY A 124 8.51 7.03 -9.10
C GLY A 124 8.80 7.48 -10.54
N LEU A 125 7.85 8.12 -11.21
CA LEU A 125 8.05 8.66 -12.56
C LEU A 125 9.04 9.82 -12.59
N LEU A 126 9.00 10.71 -11.60
CA LEU A 126 9.97 11.82 -11.48
C LEU A 126 11.37 11.29 -11.20
N MET A 127 11.51 10.28 -10.35
CA MET A 127 12.76 9.58 -10.08
C MET A 127 13.31 8.93 -11.36
N ALA A 128 12.49 8.15 -12.07
CA ALA A 128 12.88 7.49 -13.30
C ALA A 128 13.36 8.51 -14.36
N ARG A 129 12.62 9.62 -14.49
CA ARG A 129 12.99 10.71 -15.40
C ARG A 129 14.33 11.35 -15.04
N ALA A 130 14.60 11.55 -13.74
CA ALA A 130 15.84 12.14 -13.27
C ALA A 130 17.02 11.17 -13.41
N LEU A 131 16.83 9.89 -13.02
CA LEU A 131 17.86 8.86 -13.06
C LEU A 131 18.30 8.51 -14.47
N LEU A 132 17.34 8.42 -15.40
CA LEU A 132 17.62 8.07 -16.79
C LEU A 132 18.10 9.27 -17.64
N GLU A 133 18.14 10.48 -17.04
CA GLU A 133 18.49 11.72 -17.77
C GLU A 133 17.73 11.85 -19.10
N THR A 134 16.46 11.43 -19.13
CA THR A 134 15.69 11.27 -20.37
C THR A 134 15.60 12.53 -21.19
N ARG A 135 15.68 13.69 -20.54
CA ARG A 135 15.67 15.01 -21.20
C ARG A 135 16.84 15.19 -22.17
N THR A 136 18.00 14.60 -21.87
CA THR A 136 19.23 14.75 -22.65
C THR A 136 19.52 13.55 -23.53
N ARG A 137 19.12 12.34 -23.11
CA ARG A 137 19.45 11.09 -23.81
C ARG A 137 18.42 10.66 -24.83
N SER A 138 17.11 10.89 -24.60
CA SER A 138 16.05 10.42 -25.49
C SER A 138 14.81 11.30 -25.37
N MET A 139 14.57 12.14 -26.38
CA MET A 139 13.39 13.00 -26.44
C MET A 139 12.07 12.22 -26.43
N ASP A 140 12.04 11.04 -27.06
CA ASP A 140 10.82 10.23 -27.14
C ASP A 140 10.49 9.60 -25.80
N LEU A 141 11.49 9.09 -25.08
CA LEU A 141 11.30 8.57 -23.73
C LEU A 141 10.86 9.68 -22.74
N ASP A 142 11.46 10.87 -22.82
CA ASP A 142 11.04 12.02 -22.01
C ASP A 142 9.58 12.42 -22.30
N ARG A 143 9.15 12.33 -23.55
CA ARG A 143 7.76 12.60 -23.96
C ARG A 143 6.79 11.57 -23.37
N VAL A 144 7.12 10.28 -23.43
CA VAL A 144 6.32 9.21 -22.84
C VAL A 144 6.20 9.39 -21.33
N ILE A 145 7.30 9.63 -20.62
CA ILE A 145 7.27 9.84 -19.16
C ILE A 145 6.45 11.08 -18.80
N LYS A 146 6.54 12.17 -19.56
CA LYS A 146 5.70 13.35 -19.33
C LYS A 146 4.21 13.06 -19.54
N MET A 147 3.85 12.27 -20.54
CA MET A 147 2.47 11.82 -20.74
C MET A 147 1.99 10.99 -19.57
N CYS A 148 2.80 10.07 -19.05
CA CYS A 148 2.47 9.31 -17.85
C CYS A 148 2.30 10.21 -16.62
N ILE A 149 3.20 11.19 -16.42
CA ILE A 149 3.08 12.15 -15.30
C ILE A 149 1.80 12.97 -15.44
N SER A 150 1.47 13.44 -16.64
CA SER A 150 0.23 14.20 -16.85
C SER A 150 -1.02 13.37 -16.64
N SER A 151 -1.01 12.08 -17.01
CA SER A 151 -2.09 11.13 -16.72
C SER A 151 -2.25 10.92 -15.21
N VAL A 152 -1.17 10.71 -14.48
CA VAL A 152 -1.19 10.57 -13.00
C VAL A 152 -1.74 11.82 -12.33
N LEU A 153 -1.32 13.02 -12.78
CA LEU A 153 -1.85 14.29 -12.27
C LEU A 153 -3.33 14.47 -12.60
N LEU A 154 -3.75 14.09 -13.80
CA LEU A 154 -5.17 14.11 -14.17
C LEU A 154 -6.00 13.18 -13.29
N THR A 155 -5.52 11.96 -13.06
CA THR A 155 -6.15 10.99 -12.15
C THR A 155 -6.24 11.56 -10.73
N PHE A 156 -5.18 12.23 -10.25
CA PHE A 156 -5.20 12.90 -8.96
C PHE A 156 -6.28 13.98 -8.86
N VAL A 157 -6.35 14.86 -9.85
CA VAL A 157 -7.39 15.91 -9.90
C VAL A 157 -8.80 15.31 -9.96
N LEU A 158 -9.01 14.30 -10.80
CA LEU A 158 -10.29 13.62 -10.90
C LEU A 158 -10.69 12.93 -9.59
N SER A 159 -9.73 12.35 -8.87
CA SER A 159 -9.99 11.69 -7.58
C SER A 159 -10.42 12.64 -6.47
N LEU A 160 -10.18 13.94 -6.60
CA LEU A 160 -10.68 14.95 -5.66
C LEU A 160 -12.20 15.20 -5.81
N PHE A 161 -12.73 14.95 -7.01
CA PHE A 161 -14.15 15.19 -7.33
C PHE A 161 -14.99 13.90 -7.33
N LEU A 162 -14.37 12.73 -7.44
CA LEU A 162 -15.06 11.45 -7.51
C LEU A 162 -15.12 10.80 -6.12
N PRO A 163 -16.24 10.15 -5.75
CA PRO A 163 -16.31 9.37 -4.52
C PRO A 163 -15.34 8.17 -4.57
N TYR A 164 -14.82 7.80 -3.42
CA TYR A 164 -13.75 6.80 -3.23
C TYR A 164 -13.91 5.51 -4.05
N HIS A 165 -15.11 4.94 -4.08
CA HIS A 165 -15.38 3.67 -4.78
C HIS A 165 -15.20 3.77 -6.29
N VAL A 166 -15.58 4.90 -6.89
CA VAL A 166 -15.41 5.14 -8.32
C VAL A 166 -13.95 5.41 -8.66
N ALA A 167 -13.23 6.18 -7.82
CA ALA A 167 -11.81 6.47 -8.01
C ALA A 167 -10.95 5.20 -7.99
N MET A 168 -11.25 4.23 -7.13
CA MET A 168 -10.52 2.97 -7.06
C MET A 168 -10.73 2.06 -8.28
N GLU A 169 -11.93 2.03 -8.86
CA GLU A 169 -12.19 1.27 -10.09
C GLU A 169 -11.33 1.75 -11.25
N TRP A 170 -11.19 3.06 -11.42
CA TRP A 170 -10.38 3.65 -12.49
C TRP A 170 -8.87 3.40 -12.34
N ILE A 171 -8.36 3.38 -11.10
CA ILE A 171 -6.95 3.15 -10.82
C ILE A 171 -6.56 1.69 -11.05
N VAL A 172 -7.49 0.74 -10.82
CA VAL A 172 -7.22 -0.71 -10.91
C VAL A 172 -7.41 -1.24 -12.34
N ILE A 173 -8.25 -0.60 -13.16
CA ILE A 173 -8.59 -1.04 -14.53
C ILE A 173 -7.68 -0.38 -15.59
N GLY A 174 -7.09 0.80 -15.29
CA GLY A 174 -6.16 1.52 -16.18
C GLY A 174 -4.72 1.06 -16.01
#